data_16f496f79a159a82c4d67372de01191f
#
_entry.id   16f496f79a159a82c4d67372de01191f
#
_cell.length_a   1.000
_cell.length_b   1.000
_cell.length_c   1.000
_cell.angle_alpha   90.00
_cell.angle_beta   90.00
_cell.angle_gamma   90.00
#
_symmetry.space_group_name_H-M   'P 1'
#
loop_
_entity.id
_entity.type
_entity.pdbx_description
1 polymer ?
#
loop_
_entity_poly.entity_id
_entity_poly.type
_entity_poly.pdbx_seq_one_letter_code
_entity_poly.pdbx_strand_id
1 'polypeptide(L)'
;MTPRTGKQPVEHHETAFTLIELVLVMALLVAAVSVSAPMLSSFFRGRTLDSEARRLLSLTHAGQSRAVSEGMPMLLWVDASQQAYGLEQETAARTGDPKAENFSLAEYLQLDVVNGLPVSVGGRSLPAIRFLPDGSIDESSPSSLRLVGADGSTLWLVEAANHLSYAIQNSSK
;
A
#
# COMPACT_ATOMS: atom_id res chain seq x y z
N MET A 1 18.42 -46.45 71.01
CA MET A 1 17.08 -45.95 70.65
C MET A 1 17.29 -44.86 69.66
N THR A 2 17.12 -45.12 68.35
CA THR A 2 17.23 -44.13 67.27
C THR A 2 15.83 -43.92 66.69
N PRO A 3 15.34 -42.67 66.57
CA PRO A 3 14.04 -42.38 65.94
C PRO A 3 14.17 -42.46 64.41
N ARG A 4 13.31 -43.24 63.82
CA ARG A 4 13.16 -43.42 62.36
C ARG A 4 12.29 -42.33 61.84
N THR A 5 12.87 -41.29 61.16
CA THR A 5 12.16 -40.22 60.49
C THR A 5 11.49 -40.75 59.22
N GLY A 6 10.18 -40.91 59.25
CA GLY A 6 9.40 -41.29 58.08
C GLY A 6 9.28 -40.10 57.11
N LYS A 7 9.83 -40.26 55.94
CA LYS A 7 9.67 -39.30 54.81
C LYS A 7 8.31 -39.57 54.18
N GLN A 8 7.39 -38.62 54.31
CA GLN A 8 6.09 -38.69 53.63
C GLN A 8 6.24 -38.48 52.13
N PRO A 9 5.62 -39.30 51.28
CA PRO A 9 5.62 -39.04 49.83
C PRO A 9 4.73 -37.81 49.53
N VAL A 10 5.28 -36.86 48.79
CA VAL A 10 4.52 -35.74 48.24
C VAL A 10 3.68 -36.30 47.07
N GLU A 11 2.38 -36.42 47.28
CA GLU A 11 1.44 -36.74 46.20
C GLU A 11 1.36 -35.57 45.27
N HIS A 12 2.01 -35.68 44.09
CA HIS A 12 1.76 -34.80 42.96
C HIS A 12 0.41 -35.16 42.37
N HIS A 13 -0.61 -34.36 42.64
CA HIS A 13 -1.88 -34.43 41.93
C HIS A 13 -1.63 -33.96 40.48
N GLU A 14 -1.34 -34.91 39.61
CA GLU A 14 -1.38 -34.65 38.17
C GLU A 14 -2.85 -34.49 37.79
N THR A 15 -3.28 -33.26 37.60
CA THR A 15 -4.60 -32.95 37.07
C THR A 15 -4.61 -33.27 35.57
N ALA A 16 -5.05 -34.47 35.22
CA ALA A 16 -5.27 -34.85 33.84
C ALA A 16 -6.48 -34.07 33.26
N PHE A 17 -6.29 -33.41 32.14
CA PHE A 17 -7.39 -32.72 31.43
C PHE A 17 -8.48 -33.70 31.02
N THR A 18 -9.72 -33.36 31.26
CA THR A 18 -10.85 -34.17 30.78
C THR A 18 -11.10 -33.90 29.29
N LEU A 19 -11.61 -34.91 28.56
CA LEU A 19 -11.93 -34.79 27.13
C LEU A 19 -12.93 -33.66 26.90
N ILE A 20 -13.90 -33.49 27.79
CA ILE A 20 -14.91 -32.40 27.67
C ILE A 20 -14.27 -31.02 27.86
N GLU A 21 -13.27 -30.87 28.72
CA GLU A 21 -12.57 -29.63 28.94
C GLU A 21 -11.76 -29.22 27.67
N LEU A 22 -11.12 -30.19 26.99
CA LEU A 22 -10.43 -29.95 25.73
C LEU A 22 -11.40 -29.54 24.64
N VAL A 23 -12.56 -30.19 24.52
CA VAL A 23 -13.60 -29.82 23.52
C VAL A 23 -14.13 -28.42 23.80
N LEU A 24 -14.36 -28.06 25.08
CA LEU A 24 -14.84 -26.74 25.45
C LEU A 24 -13.82 -25.64 25.15
N VAL A 25 -12.55 -25.87 25.42
CA VAL A 25 -11.46 -24.95 25.09
C VAL A 25 -11.34 -24.77 23.57
N MET A 26 -11.43 -25.84 22.80
CA MET A 26 -11.42 -25.75 21.32
C MET A 26 -12.61 -25.00 20.79
N ALA A 27 -13.81 -25.19 21.33
CA ALA A 27 -15.00 -24.46 20.95
C ALA A 27 -14.87 -22.95 21.25
N LEU A 28 -14.33 -22.59 22.42
CA LEU A 28 -14.06 -21.20 22.78
C LEU A 28 -12.98 -20.56 21.85
N LEU A 29 -11.93 -21.31 21.52
CA LEU A 29 -10.90 -20.85 20.59
C LEU A 29 -11.47 -20.56 19.21
N VAL A 30 -12.28 -21.49 18.67
CA VAL A 30 -12.94 -21.28 17.37
C VAL A 30 -13.85 -20.05 17.41
N ALA A 31 -14.64 -19.87 18.47
CA ALA A 31 -15.48 -18.69 18.62
C ALA A 31 -14.66 -17.38 18.69
N ALA A 32 -13.58 -17.37 19.46
CA ALA A 32 -12.67 -16.22 19.57
C ALA A 32 -12.01 -15.86 18.24
N VAL A 33 -11.51 -16.86 17.50
CA VAL A 33 -10.87 -16.66 16.17
C VAL A 33 -11.88 -16.16 15.15
N SER A 34 -13.12 -16.69 15.17
CA SER A 34 -14.17 -16.28 14.23
C SER A 34 -14.54 -14.79 14.33
N VAL A 35 -14.46 -14.21 15.54
CA VAL A 35 -14.71 -12.77 15.76
C VAL A 35 -13.47 -11.93 15.42
N SER A 36 -12.28 -12.43 15.72
CA SER A 36 -11.03 -11.66 15.58
C SER A 36 -10.52 -11.60 14.13
N ALA A 37 -10.77 -12.63 13.32
CA ALA A 37 -10.26 -12.72 11.95
C ALA A 37 -10.73 -11.57 11.03
N PRO A 38 -12.02 -11.17 11.00
CA PRO A 38 -12.45 -10.05 10.14
C PRO A 38 -11.88 -8.70 10.58
N MET A 39 -11.69 -8.46 11.87
CA MET A 39 -11.06 -7.23 12.38
C MET A 39 -9.60 -7.12 11.94
N LEU A 40 -8.86 -8.22 11.97
CA LEU A 40 -7.45 -8.26 11.58
C LEU A 40 -7.29 -8.02 10.09
N SER A 41 -8.16 -8.58 9.26
CA SER A 41 -8.10 -8.40 7.80
C SER A 41 -8.36 -6.96 7.36
N SER A 42 -9.26 -6.23 8.01
CA SER A 42 -9.53 -4.81 7.73
C SER A 42 -8.34 -3.92 8.13
N PHE A 43 -7.70 -4.22 9.25
CA PHE A 43 -6.51 -3.50 9.71
C PHE A 43 -5.34 -3.64 8.71
N PHE A 44 -5.09 -4.83 8.18
CA PHE A 44 -4.03 -5.02 7.19
C PHE A 44 -4.35 -4.32 5.86
N ARG A 45 -5.59 -4.33 5.41
CA ARG A 45 -6.01 -3.65 4.18
C ARG A 45 -5.84 -2.13 4.25
N GLY A 46 -6.19 -1.51 5.37
CA GLY A 46 -5.98 -0.08 5.58
C GLY A 46 -4.50 0.32 5.56
N ARG A 47 -3.63 -0.49 6.13
CA ARG A 47 -2.17 -0.25 6.08
C ARG A 47 -1.61 -0.37 4.67
N THR A 48 -2.15 -1.25 3.84
CA THR A 48 -1.70 -1.41 2.44
C THR A 48 -2.11 -0.19 1.61
N LEU A 49 -3.33 0.33 1.79
CA LEU A 49 -3.77 1.54 1.11
C LEU A 49 -2.87 2.75 1.46
N ASP A 50 -2.56 2.96 2.74
CA ASP A 50 -1.67 4.03 3.18
C ASP A 50 -0.23 3.84 2.64
N SER A 51 0.28 2.62 2.62
CA SER A 51 1.61 2.34 2.10
C SER A 51 1.71 2.57 0.59
N GLU A 52 0.68 2.24 -0.19
CA GLU A 52 0.64 2.53 -1.63
C GLU A 52 0.49 4.02 -1.91
N ALA A 53 -0.33 4.75 -1.15
CA ALA A 53 -0.43 6.20 -1.27
C ALA A 53 0.91 6.89 -0.99
N ARG A 54 1.64 6.44 0.04
CA ARG A 54 2.99 6.95 0.35
C ARG A 54 4.00 6.58 -0.72
N ARG A 55 3.91 5.39 -1.32
CA ARG A 55 4.76 5.00 -2.45
C ARG A 55 4.51 5.91 -3.65
N LEU A 56 3.26 6.15 -4.03
CA LEU A 56 2.93 7.10 -5.09
C LEU A 56 3.47 8.50 -4.80
N LEU A 57 3.31 8.99 -3.57
CA LEU A 57 3.88 10.28 -3.17
C LEU A 57 5.41 10.29 -3.27
N SER A 58 6.09 9.21 -2.87
CA SER A 58 7.55 9.13 -3.00
C SER A 58 8.00 9.12 -4.46
N LEU A 59 7.22 8.51 -5.36
CA LEU A 59 7.49 8.52 -6.79
C LEU A 59 7.29 9.90 -7.42
N THR A 60 6.35 10.72 -6.91
CA THR A 60 6.24 12.12 -7.39
C THR A 60 7.51 12.91 -7.05
N HIS A 61 8.06 12.74 -5.84
CA HIS A 61 9.31 13.38 -5.46
C HIS A 61 10.52 12.83 -6.24
N ALA A 62 10.56 11.52 -6.47
CA ALA A 62 11.61 10.89 -7.28
C ALA A 62 11.56 11.37 -8.72
N GLY A 63 10.36 11.45 -9.33
CA GLY A 63 10.15 11.95 -10.68
C GLY A 63 10.62 13.40 -10.84
N GLN A 64 10.21 14.26 -9.93
CA GLN A 64 10.64 15.67 -9.90
C GLN A 64 12.15 15.80 -9.73
N SER A 65 12.75 15.07 -8.78
CA SER A 65 14.21 15.09 -8.55
C SER A 65 14.98 14.57 -9.77
N ARG A 66 14.49 13.52 -10.42
CA ARG A 66 15.10 12.99 -11.65
C ARG A 66 14.96 13.97 -12.82
N ALA A 67 13.79 14.60 -12.99
CA ALA A 67 13.58 15.58 -14.05
C ALA A 67 14.60 16.73 -13.96
N VAL A 68 14.82 17.25 -12.75
CA VAL A 68 15.81 18.32 -12.51
C VAL A 68 17.25 17.80 -12.71
N SER A 69 17.60 16.66 -12.13
CA SER A 69 18.99 16.17 -12.14
C SER A 69 19.43 15.63 -13.51
N GLU A 70 18.51 15.02 -14.27
CA GLU A 70 18.80 14.46 -15.58
C GLU A 70 18.53 15.48 -16.71
N GLY A 71 17.87 16.61 -16.40
CA GLY A 71 17.54 17.65 -17.38
C GLY A 71 16.53 17.19 -18.44
N MET A 72 15.72 16.19 -18.13
CA MET A 72 14.76 15.56 -19.04
C MET A 72 13.40 15.40 -18.38
N PRO A 73 12.27 15.55 -19.11
CA PRO A 73 10.95 15.33 -18.53
C PRO A 73 10.76 13.88 -18.09
N MET A 74 10.14 13.70 -16.92
CA MET A 74 9.76 12.41 -16.35
C MET A 74 8.26 12.23 -16.33
N LEU A 75 7.79 11.00 -16.53
CA LEU A 75 6.39 10.63 -16.54
C LEU A 75 6.11 9.62 -15.41
N LEU A 76 5.24 9.98 -14.48
CA LEU A 76 4.61 9.03 -13.56
C LEU A 76 3.26 8.64 -14.16
N TRP A 77 3.27 7.55 -14.94
CA TRP A 77 2.11 7.06 -15.66
C TRP A 77 1.25 6.11 -14.80
N VAL A 78 -0.04 6.05 -15.12
CA VAL A 78 -1.02 5.17 -14.47
C VAL A 78 -1.79 4.42 -15.54
N ASP A 79 -1.82 3.09 -15.42
CA ASP A 79 -2.65 2.20 -16.22
C ASP A 79 -3.72 1.57 -15.32
N ALA A 80 -4.87 2.23 -15.24
CA ALA A 80 -6.00 1.75 -14.43
C ALA A 80 -6.56 0.41 -14.92
N SER A 81 -6.38 0.08 -16.22
CA SER A 81 -6.88 -1.16 -16.80
C SER A 81 -6.03 -2.38 -16.40
N GLN A 82 -4.74 -2.18 -16.25
CA GLN A 82 -3.80 -3.21 -15.82
C GLN A 82 -3.44 -3.15 -14.32
N GLN A 83 -4.06 -2.20 -13.59
CA GLN A 83 -3.74 -1.95 -12.17
C GLN A 83 -2.24 -1.79 -11.97
N ALA A 84 -1.63 -0.95 -12.81
CA ALA A 84 -0.19 -0.73 -12.82
C ALA A 84 0.13 0.77 -12.93
N TYR A 85 1.27 1.17 -12.41
CA TYR A 85 1.80 2.51 -12.53
C TYR A 85 3.33 2.47 -12.56
N GLY A 86 3.97 3.52 -13.03
CA GLY A 86 5.43 3.54 -13.08
C GLY A 86 6.00 4.90 -13.37
N LEU A 87 7.31 5.03 -13.16
CA LEU A 87 8.08 6.24 -13.39
C LEU A 87 9.14 5.98 -14.46
N GLU A 88 9.13 6.77 -15.53
CA GLU A 88 10.12 6.66 -16.61
C GLU A 88 10.37 8.03 -17.26
N GLN A 89 11.46 8.10 -18.05
CA GLN A 89 11.72 9.27 -18.91
C GLN A 89 10.67 9.36 -20.02
N GLU A 90 10.23 10.56 -20.37
CA GLU A 90 9.29 10.77 -21.48
C GLU A 90 9.80 10.21 -22.82
N THR A 91 11.11 10.18 -23.03
CA THR A 91 11.76 9.66 -24.24
C THR A 91 12.11 8.17 -24.17
N ALA A 92 11.73 7.47 -23.11
CA ALA A 92 12.07 6.06 -22.88
C ALA A 92 11.65 5.14 -24.05
N ALA A 93 10.55 5.45 -24.72
CA ALA A 93 10.10 4.69 -25.90
C ALA A 93 11.14 4.65 -27.04
N ARG A 94 12.07 5.60 -27.11
CA ARG A 94 13.10 5.71 -28.16
C ARG A 94 14.45 5.19 -27.71
N THR A 95 14.83 5.45 -26.46
CA THR A 95 16.19 5.21 -25.95
C THR A 95 16.25 4.15 -24.85
N GLY A 96 15.11 3.77 -24.29
CA GLY A 96 15.01 3.01 -23.06
C GLY A 96 15.37 3.88 -21.83
N ASP A 97 14.77 3.59 -20.71
CA ASP A 97 15.15 4.18 -19.42
C ASP A 97 15.66 3.07 -18.50
N PRO A 98 16.99 2.97 -18.24
CA PRO A 98 17.53 1.94 -17.37
C PRO A 98 17.10 2.08 -15.89
N LYS A 99 16.54 3.23 -15.54
CA LYS A 99 16.03 3.53 -14.20
C LYS A 99 14.49 3.55 -14.14
N ALA A 100 13.81 3.04 -15.19
CA ALA A 100 12.37 2.94 -15.18
C ALA A 100 11.90 2.03 -14.04
N GLU A 101 10.90 2.48 -13.30
CA GLU A 101 10.29 1.75 -12.20
C GLU A 101 8.85 1.42 -12.57
N ASN A 102 8.46 0.14 -12.41
CA ASN A 102 7.12 -0.33 -12.69
C ASN A 102 6.56 -1.08 -11.47
N PHE A 103 5.32 -0.79 -11.12
CA PHE A 103 4.64 -1.37 -9.96
C PHE A 103 3.27 -1.88 -10.37
N SER A 104 2.89 -3.03 -9.81
CA SER A 104 1.52 -3.55 -9.89
C SER A 104 0.80 -3.26 -8.59
N LEU A 105 -0.42 -2.78 -8.70
CA LEU A 105 -1.30 -2.56 -7.57
C LEU A 105 -1.85 -3.90 -7.06
N ALA A 106 -2.12 -4.02 -5.76
CA ALA A 106 -2.79 -5.20 -5.23
C ALA A 106 -4.24 -5.29 -5.76
N GLU A 107 -4.73 -6.50 -6.05
CA GLU A 107 -6.06 -6.74 -6.65
C GLU A 107 -7.24 -6.07 -5.93
N TYR A 108 -7.10 -5.86 -4.63
CA TYR A 108 -8.13 -5.22 -3.80
C TYR A 108 -8.00 -3.70 -3.70
N LEU A 109 -7.05 -3.09 -4.39
CA LEU A 109 -6.88 -1.65 -4.52
C LEU A 109 -7.24 -1.21 -5.94
N GLN A 110 -7.81 -0.02 -6.06
CA GLN A 110 -8.07 0.62 -7.35
C GLN A 110 -7.40 2.00 -7.37
N LEU A 111 -6.81 2.33 -8.51
CA LEU A 111 -6.17 3.61 -8.74
C LEU A 111 -6.85 4.28 -9.94
N ASP A 112 -7.51 5.40 -9.69
CA ASP A 112 -8.17 6.21 -10.69
C ASP A 112 -7.46 7.55 -10.86
N VAL A 113 -7.51 8.09 -12.05
CA VAL A 113 -6.93 9.39 -12.42
C VAL A 113 -8.03 10.39 -12.71
N VAL A 114 -7.93 11.59 -12.14
CA VAL A 114 -8.91 12.66 -12.32
C VAL A 114 -8.30 13.81 -13.13
N ASN A 115 -8.97 14.17 -14.22
CA ASN A 115 -8.61 15.32 -15.08
C ASN A 115 -7.18 15.24 -15.70
N GLY A 116 -6.63 14.04 -15.93
CA GLY A 116 -5.34 13.88 -16.60
C GLY A 116 -5.50 13.74 -18.10
N LEU A 117 -4.66 14.44 -18.88
CA LEU A 117 -4.56 14.21 -20.31
C LEU A 117 -3.65 12.99 -20.58
N PRO A 118 -4.04 12.10 -21.52
CA PRO A 118 -3.22 10.96 -21.85
C PRO A 118 -1.96 11.38 -22.62
N VAL A 119 -0.84 10.79 -22.25
CA VAL A 119 0.45 10.94 -22.94
C VAL A 119 0.91 9.59 -23.52
N SER A 120 1.81 9.62 -24.47
CA SER A 120 2.35 8.39 -25.07
C SER A 120 3.43 7.79 -24.16
N VAL A 121 3.14 6.62 -23.58
CA VAL A 121 4.03 5.86 -22.69
C VAL A 121 4.26 4.48 -23.32
N GLY A 122 5.45 4.17 -23.79
CA GLY A 122 5.74 2.88 -24.41
C GLY A 122 4.81 2.49 -25.57
N GLY A 123 4.32 3.47 -26.34
CA GLY A 123 3.35 3.27 -27.44
C GLY A 123 1.89 3.12 -26.99
N ARG A 124 1.60 3.24 -25.69
CA ARG A 124 0.24 3.29 -25.14
C ARG A 124 -0.13 4.72 -24.76
N SER A 125 -1.41 5.05 -24.84
CA SER A 125 -1.94 6.35 -24.41
C SER A 125 -2.44 6.23 -22.97
N LEU A 126 -1.66 6.74 -22.00
CA LEU A 126 -1.93 6.63 -20.58
C LEU A 126 -1.93 8.01 -19.91
N PRO A 127 -2.77 8.26 -18.91
CA PRO A 127 -2.66 9.44 -18.09
C PRO A 127 -1.36 9.41 -17.27
N ALA A 128 -0.67 10.54 -17.17
CA ALA A 128 0.57 10.63 -16.42
C ALA A 128 0.76 12.02 -15.80
N ILE A 129 1.43 12.05 -14.65
CA ILE A 129 2.00 13.28 -14.10
C ILE A 129 3.32 13.52 -14.81
N ARG A 130 3.46 14.70 -15.42
CA ARG A 130 4.66 15.09 -16.15
C ARG A 130 5.46 16.09 -15.34
N PHE A 131 6.68 15.71 -14.97
CA PHE A 131 7.63 16.57 -14.27
C PHE A 131 8.60 17.17 -15.26
N LEU A 132 8.75 18.49 -15.21
CA LEU A 132 9.61 19.24 -16.12
C LEU A 132 11.03 19.44 -15.53
N PRO A 133 12.04 19.67 -16.37
CA PRO A 133 13.43 19.84 -15.91
C PRO A 133 13.66 21.03 -14.98
N ASP A 134 12.76 22.00 -14.95
CA ASP A 134 12.80 23.11 -14.00
C ASP A 134 12.21 22.78 -12.62
N GLY A 135 11.72 21.56 -12.45
CA GLY A 135 11.10 21.07 -11.22
C GLY A 135 9.61 21.36 -11.09
N SER A 136 9.00 21.99 -12.11
CA SER A 136 7.55 22.21 -12.12
C SER A 136 6.79 20.97 -12.60
N ILE A 137 5.48 20.96 -12.33
CA ILE A 137 4.53 19.97 -12.83
C ILE A 137 3.85 20.59 -14.05
N ASP A 138 3.75 19.84 -15.13
CA ASP A 138 3.10 20.29 -16.35
C ASP A 138 1.60 20.44 -16.15
N GLU A 139 0.98 21.49 -16.70
CA GLU A 139 -0.45 21.81 -16.55
C GLU A 139 -1.40 20.72 -17.10
N SER A 140 -0.91 19.86 -17.99
CA SER A 140 -1.66 18.72 -18.52
C SER A 140 -1.73 17.53 -17.55
N SER A 141 -0.99 17.61 -16.45
CA SER A 141 -0.94 16.56 -15.43
C SER A 141 -2.29 16.42 -14.70
N PRO A 142 -2.61 15.22 -14.20
CA PRO A 142 -3.81 15.01 -13.40
C PRO A 142 -3.84 15.91 -12.15
N SER A 143 -4.95 16.55 -11.89
CA SER A 143 -5.13 17.35 -10.67
C SER A 143 -5.16 16.47 -9.41
N SER A 144 -5.57 15.20 -9.55
CA SER A 144 -5.56 14.26 -8.45
C SER A 144 -5.56 12.79 -8.91
N LEU A 145 -4.99 11.94 -8.07
CA LEU A 145 -5.09 10.47 -8.16
C LEU A 145 -5.92 9.98 -6.99
N ARG A 146 -6.83 9.06 -7.23
CA ARG A 146 -7.69 8.46 -6.22
C ARG A 146 -7.33 7.00 -6.01
N LEU A 147 -6.91 6.63 -4.80
CA LEU A 147 -6.77 5.25 -4.38
C LEU A 147 -7.98 4.82 -3.58
N VAL A 148 -8.55 3.67 -3.93
CA VAL A 148 -9.71 3.09 -3.27
C VAL A 148 -9.35 1.71 -2.75
N GLY A 149 -9.60 1.46 -1.47
CA GLY A 149 -9.45 0.16 -0.83
C GLY A 149 -10.70 -0.71 -0.98
N ALA A 150 -10.57 -2.02 -0.82
CA ALA A 150 -11.70 -2.97 -0.87
C ALA A 150 -12.77 -2.72 0.20
N ASP A 151 -12.43 -2.03 1.27
CA ASP A 151 -13.33 -1.61 2.35
C ASP A 151 -14.06 -0.29 2.06
N GLY A 152 -13.84 0.29 0.86
CA GLY A 152 -14.39 1.58 0.45
C GLY A 152 -13.62 2.79 1.02
N SER A 153 -12.54 2.57 1.77
CA SER A 153 -11.65 3.65 2.20
C SER A 153 -10.99 4.30 0.98
N THR A 154 -10.83 5.62 1.02
CA THR A 154 -10.31 6.38 -0.12
C THR A 154 -9.22 7.34 0.35
N LEU A 155 -8.09 7.32 -0.35
CA LEU A 155 -7.02 8.31 -0.23
C LEU A 155 -6.87 9.05 -1.54
N TRP A 156 -6.62 10.34 -1.44
CA TRP A 156 -6.38 11.20 -2.58
C TRP A 156 -4.96 11.70 -2.56
N LEU A 157 -4.30 11.64 -3.70
CA LEU A 157 -3.07 12.35 -3.96
C LEU A 157 -3.45 13.57 -4.79
N VAL A 158 -3.42 14.75 -4.20
CA VAL A 158 -3.91 16.00 -4.80
C VAL A 158 -2.75 16.92 -5.08
N GLU A 159 -2.76 17.54 -6.26
CA GLU A 159 -1.80 18.57 -6.61
C GLU A 159 -1.96 19.78 -5.70
N ALA A 160 -0.85 20.29 -5.18
CA ALA A 160 -0.85 21.49 -4.35
C ALA A 160 -1.08 22.74 -5.19
N ALA A 161 -1.67 23.78 -4.59
CA ALA A 161 -1.99 25.02 -5.28
C ALA A 161 -0.79 25.76 -5.88
N ASN A 162 0.41 25.41 -5.49
CA ASN A 162 1.65 25.97 -6.05
C ASN A 162 2.13 25.26 -7.34
N HIS A 163 1.45 24.20 -7.79
CA HIS A 163 1.80 23.38 -8.95
C HIS A 163 3.23 22.79 -8.89
N LEU A 164 3.77 22.59 -7.68
CA LEU A 164 5.13 22.09 -7.48
C LEU A 164 5.16 20.74 -6.76
N SER A 165 4.04 20.27 -6.23
CA SER A 165 4.03 19.04 -5.43
C SER A 165 2.64 18.42 -5.36
N TYR A 166 2.59 17.16 -4.96
CA TYR A 166 1.37 16.47 -4.57
C TYR A 166 1.36 16.23 -3.06
N ALA A 167 0.18 16.12 -2.49
CA ALA A 167 -0.01 15.82 -1.09
C ALA A 167 -1.12 14.78 -0.89
N ILE A 168 -0.96 13.89 0.09
CA ILE A 168 -1.98 12.92 0.46
C ILE A 168 -3.06 13.64 1.28
N GLN A 169 -4.31 13.48 0.86
CA GLN A 169 -5.50 13.96 1.56
C GLN A 169 -6.43 12.77 1.85
N ASN A 170 -6.92 12.72 3.07
CA ASN A 170 -7.95 11.76 3.44
C ASN A 170 -9.30 12.36 3.06
N SER A 171 -10.14 11.57 2.38
CA SER A 171 -11.56 11.93 2.28
C SER A 171 -12.17 11.75 3.66
N SER A 172 -12.30 12.84 4.44
CA SER A 172 -13.19 12.81 5.60
C SER A 172 -14.61 12.76 5.06
N LYS A 173 -15.30 11.67 5.38
CA LYS A 173 -16.72 11.48 5.10
C LYS A 173 -17.54 12.35 6.04
#